data_742b2a869b8969ac3303450379101f04
#
_entry.id   742b2a869b8969ac3303450379101f04
#
_cell.length_a   1.000
_cell.length_b   1.000
_cell.length_c   1.000
_cell.angle_alpha   90.00
_cell.angle_beta   90.00
_cell.angle_gamma   90.00
#
_symmetry.space_group_name_H-M   'P 1'
#
loop_
_entity.id
_entity.type
_entity.pdbx_description
1 polymer ?
#
loop_
_entity_poly.entity_id
_entity_poly.type
_entity_poly.pdbx_seq_one_letter_code
_entity_poly.pdbx_strand_id
1 'polypeptide(L)'
;MGDMMAKRRAFLDIIKEKGALVLDGGLGSELERYGCNLQHKLWSAKILMDQPDIIKKIHISYLAAGADIIQSSGYQATVAGFKGLGYGTEEAIELVKLSVRLAVQARNEFLEAKATGALTLRGITLGEETPDGVRYFSEGALPKPL
;
A
#
# COMPACT_ATOMS: atom_id res chain seq x y z
N MET A 1 3.25 -19.24 -19.08
CA MET A 1 2.30 -18.60 -20.01
C MET A 1 0.85 -18.68 -19.52
N GLY A 2 0.38 -19.78 -18.98
CA GLY A 2 -0.99 -19.91 -18.46
C GLY A 2 -1.36 -18.96 -17.30
N ASP A 3 -0.46 -18.73 -16.36
CA ASP A 3 -0.68 -17.86 -15.18
C ASP A 3 -0.77 -16.37 -15.54
N MET A 4 -0.03 -15.92 -16.52
CA MET A 4 -0.05 -14.53 -16.98
C MET A 4 -1.33 -14.22 -17.80
N MET A 5 -1.85 -15.19 -18.54
CA MET A 5 -3.13 -15.05 -19.25
C MET A 5 -4.33 -15.07 -18.28
N ALA A 6 -4.29 -15.89 -17.24
CA ALA A 6 -5.31 -15.91 -16.20
C ALA A 6 -5.35 -14.58 -15.43
N LYS A 7 -4.19 -14.00 -15.09
CA LYS A 7 -4.09 -12.68 -14.43
C LYS A 7 -4.61 -11.54 -15.33
N ARG A 8 -4.31 -11.59 -16.61
CA ARG A 8 -4.81 -10.60 -17.57
C ARG A 8 -6.33 -10.69 -17.78
N ARG A 9 -6.89 -11.90 -17.78
CA ARG A 9 -8.33 -12.12 -17.82
C ARG A 9 -9.02 -11.52 -16.59
N ALA A 10 -8.50 -11.81 -15.40
CA ALA A 10 -9.05 -11.28 -14.15
C ALA A 10 -9.13 -9.75 -14.14
N PHE A 11 -8.09 -9.06 -14.64
CA PHE A 11 -8.08 -7.61 -14.73
C PHE A 11 -9.17 -7.06 -15.65
N LEU A 12 -9.30 -7.62 -16.84
CA LEU A 12 -10.33 -7.20 -17.80
C LEU A 12 -11.74 -7.53 -17.33
N ASP A 13 -11.91 -8.65 -16.62
CA ASP A 13 -13.20 -9.05 -16.08
C ASP A 13 -13.65 -8.10 -14.98
N ILE A 14 -12.75 -7.69 -14.10
CA ILE A 14 -13.05 -6.68 -13.07
C ILE A 14 -13.47 -5.34 -13.70
N ILE A 15 -12.77 -4.90 -14.77
CA ILE A 15 -13.15 -3.68 -15.49
C ILE A 15 -14.55 -3.82 -16.09
N LYS A 16 -14.86 -4.96 -16.70
CA LYS A 16 -16.19 -5.20 -17.30
C LYS A 16 -17.30 -5.21 -16.27
N GLU A 17 -17.04 -5.82 -15.11
CA GLU A 17 -18.02 -5.93 -14.03
C GLU A 17 -18.26 -4.60 -13.34
N LYS A 18 -17.19 -3.85 -13.03
CA LYS A 18 -17.26 -2.60 -12.26
C LYS A 18 -17.42 -1.34 -13.10
N GLY A 19 -17.12 -1.40 -14.39
CA GLY A 19 -17.09 -0.24 -15.29
C GLY A 19 -15.87 0.66 -15.11
N ALA A 20 -15.26 0.67 -13.93
CA ALA A 20 -14.04 1.43 -13.62
C ALA A 20 -13.24 0.72 -12.52
N LEU A 21 -11.95 1.03 -12.43
CA LEU A 21 -11.09 0.60 -11.32
C LEU A 21 -10.68 1.81 -10.49
N VAL A 22 -10.69 1.62 -9.19
CA VAL A 22 -10.25 2.63 -8.23
C VAL A 22 -8.76 2.42 -7.95
N LEU A 23 -7.97 3.44 -8.22
CA LEU A 23 -6.55 3.48 -7.87
C LEU A 23 -6.41 3.95 -6.42
N ASP A 24 -5.33 3.53 -5.76
CA ASP A 24 -4.96 4.05 -4.45
C ASP A 24 -4.61 5.54 -4.48
N GLY A 25 -4.48 6.14 -3.31
CA GLY A 25 -4.12 7.55 -3.14
C GLY A 25 -2.63 7.79 -2.88
N GLY A 26 -2.32 8.99 -2.45
CA GLY A 26 -0.94 9.45 -2.22
C GLY A 26 -0.25 8.76 -1.05
N LEU A 27 0.77 7.96 -1.32
CA LEU A 27 1.59 7.32 -0.28
C LEU A 27 2.25 8.36 0.64
N GLY A 28 2.76 9.46 0.07
CA GLY A 28 3.40 10.53 0.84
C GLY A 28 2.47 11.13 1.89
N SER A 29 1.25 11.50 1.50
CA SER A 29 0.27 12.07 2.40
C SER A 29 -0.08 11.15 3.57
N GLU A 30 -0.21 9.85 3.30
CA GLU A 30 -0.44 8.87 4.36
C GLU A 30 0.78 8.70 5.25
N LEU A 31 1.99 8.66 4.70
CA LEU A 31 3.22 8.61 5.50
C LEU A 31 3.34 9.82 6.45
N GLU A 32 3.00 11.02 5.99
CA GLU A 32 2.95 12.22 6.84
C GLU A 32 1.92 12.07 7.97
N ARG A 33 0.74 11.49 7.69
CA ARG A 33 -0.26 11.19 8.73
C ARG A 33 0.24 10.20 9.78
N TYR A 34 1.12 9.28 9.40
CA TYR A 34 1.82 8.38 10.34
C TYR A 34 3.02 9.04 11.02
N GLY A 35 3.26 10.33 10.80
CA GLY A 35 4.34 11.09 11.44
C GLY A 35 5.71 10.89 10.79
N CYS A 36 5.77 10.33 9.59
CA CYS A 36 7.02 10.17 8.86
C CYS A 36 7.53 11.51 8.35
N ASN A 37 8.83 11.74 8.48
CA ASN A 37 9.46 12.95 7.95
C ASN A 37 9.83 12.75 6.47
N LEU A 38 9.19 13.51 5.58
CA LEU A 38 9.39 13.43 4.14
C LEU A 38 10.33 14.53 3.58
N GLN A 39 11.01 15.28 4.43
CA GLN A 39 11.87 16.40 4.00
C GLN A 39 13.15 15.96 3.26
N HIS A 40 13.46 14.68 3.23
CA HIS A 40 14.60 14.14 2.51
C HIS A 40 14.27 13.96 1.02
N LYS A 41 15.23 14.26 0.11
CA LYS A 41 15.03 14.14 -1.35
C LYS A 41 14.60 12.73 -1.79
N LEU A 42 14.99 11.71 -1.04
CA LEU A 42 14.63 10.29 -1.27
C LEU A 42 13.81 9.75 -0.10
N TRP A 43 12.81 10.53 0.34
CA TRP A 43 12.00 10.20 1.51
C TRP A 43 11.35 8.81 1.41
N SER A 44 10.83 8.42 0.24
CA SER A 44 10.21 7.11 0.05
C SER A 44 11.22 5.97 0.19
N ALA A 45 12.45 6.20 -0.31
CA ALA A 45 13.53 5.25 -0.15
C ALA A 45 13.94 5.12 1.32
N LYS A 46 14.05 6.23 2.04
CA LYS A 46 14.39 6.24 3.46
C LYS A 46 13.33 5.49 4.30
N ILE A 47 12.06 5.77 4.08
CA ILE A 47 10.97 5.07 4.78
C ILE A 47 10.97 3.57 4.45
N LEU A 48 11.24 3.21 3.20
CA LEU A 48 11.34 1.82 2.77
C LEU A 48 12.42 1.04 3.54
N MET A 49 13.51 1.70 3.91
CA MET A 49 14.58 1.10 4.73
C MET A 49 14.27 1.10 6.22
N ASP A 50 13.84 2.24 6.73
CA ASP A 50 13.71 2.45 8.17
C ASP A 50 12.41 1.89 8.75
N GLN A 51 11.32 1.94 7.97
CA GLN A 51 9.97 1.65 8.44
C GLN A 51 9.10 0.97 7.35
N PRO A 52 9.55 -0.16 6.77
CA PRO A 52 8.82 -0.81 5.66
C PRO A 52 7.40 -1.25 6.05
N ASP A 53 7.17 -1.59 7.31
CA ASP A 53 5.86 -2.02 7.79
C ASP A 53 4.79 -0.92 7.69
N ILE A 54 5.17 0.35 7.79
CA ILE A 54 4.23 1.47 7.61
C ILE A 54 3.75 1.50 6.16
N ILE A 55 4.64 1.30 5.19
CA ILE A 55 4.28 1.23 3.77
C ILE A 55 3.27 0.09 3.53
N LYS A 56 3.53 -1.09 4.09
CA LYS A 56 2.61 -2.23 3.98
C LYS A 56 1.24 -1.92 4.60
N LYS A 57 1.20 -1.30 5.77
CA LYS A 57 -0.04 -0.87 6.43
C LYS A 57 -0.84 0.10 5.56
N ILE A 58 -0.18 1.07 4.94
CA ILE A 58 -0.83 2.04 4.05
C ILE A 58 -1.43 1.33 2.83
N HIS A 59 -0.70 0.41 2.20
CA HIS A 59 -1.26 -0.40 1.11
C HIS A 59 -2.51 -1.17 1.53
N ILE A 60 -2.50 -1.80 2.70
CA ILE A 60 -3.67 -2.51 3.25
C ILE A 60 -4.82 -1.54 3.48
N SER A 61 -4.56 -0.35 4.03
CA SER A 61 -5.60 0.64 4.29
C SER A 61 -6.28 1.13 3.01
N TYR A 62 -5.54 1.34 1.93
CA TYR A 62 -6.13 1.68 0.64
C TYR A 62 -6.98 0.55 0.05
N LEU A 63 -6.52 -0.70 0.14
CA LEU A 63 -7.31 -1.85 -0.27
C LEU A 63 -8.60 -1.97 0.55
N ALA A 64 -8.53 -1.76 1.85
CA ALA A 64 -9.69 -1.78 2.75
C ALA A 64 -10.67 -0.62 2.43
N ALA A 65 -10.16 0.54 2.02
CA ALA A 65 -10.97 1.67 1.57
C ALA A 65 -11.62 1.46 0.19
N GLY A 66 -11.33 0.34 -0.49
CA GLY A 66 -11.95 -0.03 -1.75
C GLY A 66 -11.09 0.18 -2.99
N ALA A 67 -9.80 0.44 -2.85
CA ALA A 67 -8.90 0.47 -3.99
C ALA A 67 -8.83 -0.92 -4.67
N ASP A 68 -8.94 -0.94 -5.98
CA ASP A 68 -8.76 -2.14 -6.81
C ASP A 68 -7.30 -2.33 -7.21
N ILE A 69 -6.56 -1.24 -7.25
CA ILE A 69 -5.15 -1.18 -7.66
C ILE A 69 -4.37 -0.41 -6.61
N ILE A 70 -3.25 -0.96 -6.17
CA ILE A 70 -2.27 -0.27 -5.34
C ILE A 70 -0.95 -0.12 -6.10
N GLN A 71 -0.33 1.02 -5.95
CA GLN A 71 1.00 1.31 -6.52
C GLN A 71 2.08 1.00 -5.50
N SER A 72 3.15 0.34 -5.93
CA SER A 72 4.30 0.13 -5.07
C SER A 72 4.99 1.45 -4.72
N SER A 73 5.71 1.49 -3.61
CA SER A 73 6.51 2.65 -3.16
C SER A 73 7.78 2.90 -4.01
N GLY A 74 7.83 2.35 -5.22
CA GLY A 74 9.01 2.38 -6.09
C GLY A 74 9.26 3.69 -6.84
N TYR A 75 8.36 4.66 -6.76
CA TYR A 75 8.44 5.88 -7.57
C TYR A 75 9.77 6.64 -7.44
N GLN A 76 10.31 6.76 -6.24
CA GLN A 76 11.62 7.37 -5.96
C GLN A 76 12.69 6.34 -5.56
N ALA A 77 12.33 5.09 -5.39
CA ALA A 77 13.23 4.00 -5.01
C ALA A 77 13.98 3.49 -6.25
N THR A 78 14.98 4.22 -6.68
CA THR A 78 15.81 3.85 -7.83
C THR A 78 17.17 3.35 -7.39
N VAL A 79 17.77 2.45 -8.18
CA VAL A 79 19.14 1.96 -7.92
C VAL A 79 20.13 3.14 -7.87
N ALA A 80 19.99 4.10 -8.77
CA ALA A 80 20.85 5.30 -8.77
C ALA A 80 20.66 6.14 -7.51
N GLY A 81 19.41 6.30 -7.04
CA GLY A 81 19.11 7.03 -5.81
C GLY A 81 19.72 6.37 -4.58
N PHE A 82 19.57 5.07 -4.41
CA PHE A 82 20.18 4.32 -3.31
C PHE A 82 21.71 4.36 -3.35
N LYS A 83 22.31 4.23 -4.54
CA LYS A 83 23.77 4.37 -4.70
C LYS A 83 24.24 5.78 -4.29
N GLY A 84 23.48 6.81 -4.59
CA GLY A 84 23.76 8.19 -4.14
C GLY A 84 23.70 8.34 -2.60
N LEU A 85 23.03 7.44 -1.90
CA LEU A 85 23.00 7.35 -0.44
C LEU A 85 24.09 6.44 0.14
N GLY A 86 24.97 5.88 -0.70
CA GLY A 86 26.10 5.03 -0.27
C GLY A 86 25.82 3.53 -0.27
N TYR A 87 24.66 3.09 -0.78
CA TYR A 87 24.36 1.65 -0.88
C TYR A 87 25.04 0.99 -2.06
N GLY A 88 25.42 -0.28 -1.90
CA GLY A 88 25.93 -1.11 -3.00
C GLY A 88 24.87 -1.37 -4.06
N THR A 89 25.29 -1.76 -5.26
CA THR A 89 24.35 -2.00 -6.37
C THR A 89 23.37 -3.15 -6.05
N GLU A 90 23.83 -4.23 -5.48
CA GLU A 90 22.99 -5.38 -5.11
C GLU A 90 21.98 -5.00 -4.01
N GLU A 91 22.46 -4.31 -3.01
CA GLU A 91 21.61 -3.77 -1.92
C GLU A 91 20.50 -2.84 -2.45
N ALA A 92 20.86 -1.93 -3.35
CA ALA A 92 19.94 -1.03 -4.00
C ALA A 92 18.86 -1.79 -4.81
N ILE A 93 19.26 -2.85 -5.52
CA ILE A 93 18.33 -3.71 -6.26
C ILE A 93 17.36 -4.40 -5.30
N GLU A 94 17.85 -4.93 -4.17
CA GLU A 94 16.98 -5.59 -3.18
C GLU A 94 15.99 -4.61 -2.53
N LEU A 95 16.39 -3.38 -2.28
CA LEU A 95 15.50 -2.33 -1.79
C LEU A 95 14.40 -1.98 -2.81
N VAL A 96 14.74 -1.88 -4.09
CA VAL A 96 13.72 -1.70 -5.15
C VAL A 96 12.74 -2.88 -5.17
N LYS A 97 13.25 -4.10 -5.09
CA LYS A 97 12.39 -5.31 -5.01
C LYS A 97 11.54 -5.31 -3.75
N LEU A 98 12.04 -4.81 -2.62
CA LEU A 98 11.29 -4.72 -1.37
C LEU A 98 10.03 -3.86 -1.55
N SER A 99 10.10 -2.76 -2.28
CA SER A 99 8.94 -1.90 -2.55
C SER A 99 7.77 -2.67 -3.19
N VAL A 100 8.09 -3.56 -4.13
CA VAL A 100 7.08 -4.42 -4.79
C VAL A 100 6.63 -5.56 -3.86
N ARG A 101 7.56 -6.18 -3.13
CA ARG A 101 7.22 -7.24 -2.16
C ARG A 101 6.22 -6.77 -1.12
N LEU A 102 6.37 -5.56 -0.59
CA LEU A 102 5.44 -4.99 0.39
C LEU A 102 4.04 -4.82 -0.18
N ALA A 103 3.90 -4.35 -1.42
CA ALA A 103 2.60 -4.26 -2.09
C ALA A 103 1.97 -5.65 -2.31
N VAL A 104 2.77 -6.64 -2.71
CA VAL A 104 2.31 -8.03 -2.89
C VAL A 104 1.88 -8.65 -1.56
N GLN A 105 2.65 -8.44 -0.48
CA GLN A 105 2.31 -8.90 0.86
C GLN A 105 1.01 -8.26 1.35
N ALA A 106 0.88 -6.94 1.21
CA ALA A 106 -0.33 -6.22 1.59
C ALA A 106 -1.56 -6.76 0.86
N ARG A 107 -1.46 -6.98 -0.46
CA ARG A 107 -2.53 -7.58 -1.25
C ARG A 107 -2.91 -8.97 -0.73
N ASN A 108 -1.93 -9.82 -0.47
CA ASN A 108 -2.18 -11.20 -0.03
C ASN A 108 -2.83 -11.22 1.36
N GLU A 109 -2.29 -10.44 2.31
CA GLU A 109 -2.87 -10.30 3.65
C GLU A 109 -4.31 -9.77 3.60
N PHE A 110 -4.57 -8.77 2.75
CA PHE A 110 -5.92 -8.24 2.56
C PHE A 110 -6.89 -9.29 2.00
N LEU A 111 -6.49 -10.02 0.96
CA LEU A 111 -7.33 -11.04 0.35
C LEU A 111 -7.62 -12.20 1.32
N GLU A 112 -6.63 -12.62 2.09
CA GLU A 112 -6.79 -13.64 3.12
C GLU A 112 -7.74 -13.17 4.23
N ALA A 113 -7.55 -11.96 4.74
CA ALA A 113 -8.42 -11.36 5.74
C ALA A 113 -9.86 -11.21 5.24
N LYS A 114 -10.04 -10.83 3.97
CA LYS A 114 -11.37 -10.76 3.33
C LYS A 114 -12.02 -12.13 3.21
N ALA A 115 -11.28 -13.15 2.80
CA ALA A 115 -11.79 -14.51 2.63
C ALA A 115 -12.20 -15.16 3.96
N THR A 116 -11.51 -14.82 5.03
CA THR A 116 -11.78 -15.35 6.39
C THR A 116 -12.75 -14.50 7.20
N GLY A 117 -13.22 -13.37 6.66
CA GLY A 117 -14.03 -12.40 7.41
C GLY A 117 -13.26 -11.65 8.50
N ALA A 118 -11.94 -11.85 8.60
CA ALA A 118 -11.08 -11.28 9.64
C ALA A 118 -10.81 -9.76 9.44
N LEU A 119 -11.23 -9.20 8.33
CA LEU A 119 -11.15 -7.75 8.07
C LEU A 119 -11.86 -6.92 9.14
N THR A 120 -12.94 -7.46 9.71
CA THR A 120 -13.70 -6.83 10.77
C THR A 120 -13.04 -6.92 12.14
N LEU A 121 -12.12 -7.87 12.32
CA LEU A 121 -11.63 -8.27 13.64
C LEU A 121 -10.23 -7.75 13.96
N ARG A 122 -9.47 -7.26 12.97
CA ARG A 122 -8.07 -6.87 13.15
C ARG A 122 -7.77 -5.38 13.00
N GLY A 123 -8.78 -4.52 13.13
CA GLY A 123 -8.54 -3.08 13.07
C GLY A 123 -8.00 -2.59 11.71
N ILE A 124 -8.08 -3.43 10.68
CA ILE A 124 -7.89 -2.98 9.31
C ILE A 124 -9.17 -2.25 8.94
N THR A 125 -9.21 -1.01 9.28
CA THR A 125 -10.10 0.00 8.75
C THR A 125 -11.52 -0.43 8.55
N LEU A 126 -12.23 -0.69 9.61
CA LEU A 126 -13.65 -0.72 9.49
C LEU A 126 -14.16 0.45 10.26
N GLY A 127 -14.83 1.29 9.53
CA GLY A 127 -15.46 2.43 10.08
C GLY A 127 -16.69 2.03 10.82
N GLU A 128 -17.05 2.79 11.79
CA GLU A 128 -18.44 2.92 12.24
C GLU A 128 -19.17 3.78 11.21
N GLU A 129 -20.34 3.35 10.79
CA GLU A 129 -21.27 4.27 10.13
C GLU A 129 -21.67 5.33 11.13
N THR A 130 -21.30 6.56 10.84
CA THR A 130 -21.72 7.72 11.62
C THR A 130 -22.71 8.53 10.79
N PRO A 131 -23.56 9.37 11.41
CA PRO A 131 -24.45 10.25 10.66
C PRO A 131 -23.77 11.14 9.63
N ASP A 132 -22.45 11.37 9.80
CA ASP A 132 -21.63 12.24 8.95
C ASP A 132 -20.79 11.44 7.93
N GLY A 133 -20.96 10.13 7.84
CA GLY A 133 -20.21 9.27 6.93
C GLY A 133 -19.58 8.04 7.60
N VAL A 134 -18.60 7.43 6.95
CA VAL A 134 -17.88 6.27 7.47
C VAL A 134 -16.59 6.72 8.16
N ARG A 135 -16.45 6.36 9.41
CA ARG A 135 -15.24 6.61 10.19
C ARG A 135 -14.35 5.36 10.17
N TYR A 136 -13.17 5.48 9.59
CA TYR A 136 -12.21 4.37 9.45
C TYR A 136 -11.24 4.34 10.64
N PHE A 137 -10.96 3.15 11.15
CA PHE A 137 -10.01 2.93 12.24
C PHE A 137 -8.86 2.06 11.74
N SER A 138 -7.64 2.46 11.99
CA SER A 138 -6.46 1.58 11.91
C SER A 138 -5.91 1.34 13.31
N GLU A 139 -5.39 0.16 13.55
CA GLU A 139 -4.73 -0.14 14.83
C GLU A 139 -3.61 0.90 15.09
N GLY A 140 -3.78 1.71 16.11
CA GLY A 140 -2.81 2.71 16.56
C GLY A 140 -2.99 4.13 16.02
N ALA A 141 -3.93 4.39 15.12
CA ALA A 141 -4.30 5.76 14.76
C ALA A 141 -5.79 5.84 14.52
N LEU A 142 -6.52 6.40 15.43
CA LEU A 142 -7.87 6.87 15.15
C LEU A 142 -7.75 8.01 14.13
N PRO A 143 -8.32 7.90 12.92
CA PRO A 143 -8.40 9.05 12.06
C PRO A 143 -9.18 10.13 12.80
N LYS A 144 -8.60 11.32 12.80
CA LYS A 144 -9.35 12.47 13.29
C LYS A 144 -10.62 12.58 12.45
N PRO A 145 -11.77 12.90 13.03
CA PRO A 145 -12.96 13.16 12.25
C PRO A 145 -12.63 14.24 11.20
N LEU A 146 -13.02 13.98 9.97
CA LEU A 146 -12.96 14.96 8.89
C LEU A 146 -13.87 16.14 9.23
#